data_f21b2b360faa61e1ff4d9810e2548032
#
_entry.id   f21b2b360faa61e1ff4d9810e2548032
#
_cell.length_a   1.000
_cell.length_b   1.000
_cell.length_c   1.000
_cell.angle_alpha   90.00
_cell.angle_beta   90.00
_cell.angle_gamma   90.00
#
_symmetry.space_group_name_H-M   'P 1'
#
loop_
_entity.id
_entity.type
_entity.pdbx_description
1 polymer ?
#
loop_
_entity_poly.entity_id
_entity_poly.type
_entity_poly.pdbx_seq_one_letter_code
_entity_poly.pdbx_strand_id
1 'polypeptide(L)'
;MCECEEKVLDMKDCQMTEKDRDFTGGEKMGKIIQVLHLIHDYVQKDENGNIESKNRVLRDISVDIESGSFVVLLGHNGSGKSTLARHLNALLQPTEGTVWIDGHDTKNQQEWLEIRKTAGMVFQNPDNQIIASVVEEDVAFGPENMGVPTEEIWQRVAKSLESVDMTVYRYHSPNKLSGGQKQRIAIAGIMAMHPSCMVLDEATAMLDPAGRREVLEAVHRLNKEEKVTVILITHHMDEAVDADRVLVMDKGQIAMDGTPKEVFSRVEELQKLELDVPQITELAWQLKQQGMPLSDGILTQERFIQELEQILQHRGRGMQGVTDSI
;
A
#
# COMPACT_ATOMS: atom_id res chain seq x y z
N MET A 1 16.40 -21.43 -58.65
CA MET A 1 17.45 -21.82 -57.70
C MET A 1 17.96 -20.54 -57.05
N CYS A 2 17.49 -20.25 -55.88
CA CYS A 2 18.08 -19.32 -54.92
C CYS A 2 17.57 -19.78 -53.55
N GLU A 3 18.48 -20.35 -52.82
CA GLU A 3 18.30 -20.84 -51.45
C GLU A 3 18.17 -19.63 -50.50
N CYS A 4 17.10 -19.57 -49.73
CA CYS A 4 17.02 -18.72 -48.55
C CYS A 4 17.20 -19.63 -47.35
N GLU A 5 18.37 -19.56 -46.73
CA GLU A 5 18.69 -20.20 -45.47
C GLU A 5 17.90 -19.53 -44.33
N GLU A 6 17.03 -20.30 -43.68
CA GLU A 6 16.43 -20.00 -42.41
C GLU A 6 17.50 -20.01 -41.29
N LYS A 7 17.87 -18.86 -40.77
CA LYS A 7 18.59 -18.78 -39.49
C LYS A 7 17.60 -18.93 -38.35
N VAL A 8 17.51 -20.16 -37.85
CA VAL A 8 16.96 -20.45 -36.53
C VAL A 8 17.89 -19.84 -35.48
N LEU A 9 17.49 -18.77 -34.86
CA LEU A 9 18.15 -18.20 -33.65
C LEU A 9 17.90 -19.13 -32.48
N ASP A 10 18.96 -19.75 -32.03
CA ASP A 10 19.05 -20.67 -30.90
C ASP A 10 18.71 -19.91 -29.59
N MET A 11 17.52 -20.20 -29.05
CA MET A 11 17.10 -19.74 -27.72
C MET A 11 17.68 -20.67 -26.64
N LYS A 12 18.98 -20.65 -26.48
CA LYS A 12 19.68 -21.27 -25.35
C LYS A 12 20.79 -20.31 -24.96
N ASP A 13 20.55 -19.60 -23.83
CA ASP A 13 21.52 -19.14 -22.85
C ASP A 13 20.98 -17.92 -22.11
N CYS A 14 19.85 -18.14 -21.40
CA CYS A 14 19.57 -17.37 -20.20
C CYS A 14 19.73 -18.34 -19.03
N GLN A 15 20.97 -18.61 -18.66
CA GLN A 15 21.28 -19.37 -17.46
C GLN A 15 20.90 -18.52 -16.25
N MET A 16 19.74 -18.82 -15.65
CA MET A 16 19.40 -18.36 -14.30
C MET A 16 20.53 -18.78 -13.36
N THR A 17 21.08 -17.83 -12.62
CA THR A 17 22.11 -18.08 -11.63
C THR A 17 21.56 -18.91 -10.49
N GLU A 18 22.41 -19.70 -9.81
CA GLU A 18 22.00 -20.57 -8.68
C GLU A 18 21.31 -19.84 -7.53
N LYS A 19 21.42 -18.52 -7.44
CA LYS A 19 20.67 -17.69 -6.50
C LYS A 19 19.16 -17.61 -6.80
N ASP A 20 18.73 -17.92 -8.02
CA ASP A 20 17.33 -17.90 -8.44
C ASP A 20 16.62 -19.25 -8.22
N ARG A 21 17.32 -20.26 -7.69
CA ARG A 21 16.80 -21.64 -7.51
C ARG A 21 16.37 -22.00 -6.11
N ASP A 22 16.47 -21.11 -5.12
CA ASP A 22 16.01 -21.39 -3.73
C ASP A 22 14.47 -21.28 -3.57
N PHE A 23 13.72 -21.50 -4.63
CA PHE A 23 12.25 -21.48 -4.68
C PHE A 23 11.61 -22.86 -4.63
N THR A 24 12.28 -23.86 -4.03
CA THR A 24 11.66 -25.18 -3.82
C THR A 24 11.45 -25.44 -2.32
N GLY A 25 10.18 -25.26 -1.90
CA GLY A 25 9.55 -26.08 -0.86
C GLY A 25 10.25 -26.21 0.51
N GLY A 26 10.27 -25.11 1.29
CA GLY A 26 10.68 -25.19 2.69
C GLY A 26 10.16 -23.99 3.47
N GLU A 27 9.21 -24.24 4.37
CA GLU A 27 8.66 -23.33 5.39
C GLU A 27 8.30 -21.92 4.93
N LYS A 28 7.03 -21.73 4.60
CA LYS A 28 6.37 -20.44 4.36
C LYS A 28 6.37 -19.59 5.65
N MET A 29 7.44 -18.88 5.94
CA MET A 29 7.39 -17.68 6.75
C MET A 29 7.87 -16.54 5.88
N GLY A 30 6.91 -15.76 5.35
CA GLY A 30 7.05 -14.37 5.32
C GLY A 30 6.65 -13.57 4.09
N LYS A 31 6.95 -13.91 2.85
CA LYS A 31 6.75 -12.98 1.73
C LYS A 31 5.46 -13.28 0.95
N ILE A 32 4.48 -12.40 1.04
CA ILE A 32 3.23 -12.52 0.28
C ILE A 32 3.37 -11.89 -1.11
N ILE A 33 4.20 -10.85 -1.25
CA ILE A 33 4.47 -10.18 -2.52
C ILE A 33 5.96 -10.11 -2.76
N GLN A 34 6.36 -10.43 -3.99
CA GLN A 34 7.74 -10.32 -4.45
C GLN A 34 7.76 -9.63 -5.81
N VAL A 35 8.47 -8.53 -5.89
CA VAL A 35 8.66 -7.75 -7.10
C VAL A 35 10.14 -7.75 -7.43
N LEU A 36 10.50 -8.20 -8.64
CA LEU A 36 11.89 -8.30 -9.09
C LEU A 36 12.05 -7.58 -10.43
N HIS A 37 12.89 -6.54 -10.42
CA HIS A 37 13.27 -5.78 -11.62
C HIS A 37 12.07 -5.30 -12.44
N LEU A 38 10.96 -4.89 -11.77
CA LEU A 38 9.72 -4.48 -12.42
C LEU A 38 9.93 -3.20 -13.22
N ILE A 39 9.68 -3.29 -14.52
CA ILE A 39 9.59 -2.16 -15.44
C ILE A 39 8.19 -2.14 -16.05
N HIS A 40 7.58 -0.96 -16.14
CA HIS A 40 6.32 -0.80 -16.84
C HIS A 40 6.34 0.40 -17.77
N ASP A 41 6.03 0.14 -19.04
CA ASP A 41 5.92 1.13 -20.11
C ASP A 41 4.46 1.21 -20.59
N TYR A 42 3.84 2.38 -20.50
CA TYR A 42 2.58 2.65 -21.22
C TYR A 42 2.89 2.92 -22.68
N VAL A 43 2.24 2.17 -23.56
CA VAL A 43 2.40 2.28 -25.01
C VAL A 43 1.10 2.79 -25.62
N GLN A 44 1.16 3.94 -26.27
CA GLN A 44 0.08 4.43 -27.12
C GLN A 44 0.33 3.99 -28.56
N LYS A 45 -0.73 3.48 -29.20
CA LYS A 45 -0.69 3.06 -30.60
C LYS A 45 -1.62 3.94 -31.42
N ASP A 46 -1.21 4.27 -32.65
CA ASP A 46 -2.06 4.94 -33.64
C ASP A 46 -3.17 3.99 -34.16
N GLU A 47 -4.06 4.52 -34.99
CA GLU A 47 -5.16 3.75 -35.62
C GLU A 47 -4.66 2.60 -36.49
N ASN A 48 -3.40 2.62 -36.92
CA ASN A 48 -2.77 1.61 -37.73
C ASN A 48 -1.99 0.56 -36.89
N GLY A 49 -1.98 0.71 -35.56
CA GLY A 49 -1.30 -0.18 -34.63
C GLY A 49 0.19 0.12 -34.42
N ASN A 50 0.74 1.19 -35.02
CA ASN A 50 2.12 1.60 -34.78
C ASN A 50 2.27 2.30 -33.44
N ILE A 51 3.44 2.15 -32.82
CA ILE A 51 3.75 2.81 -31.54
C ILE A 51 3.90 4.32 -31.78
N GLU A 52 2.98 5.12 -31.27
CA GLU A 52 3.01 6.57 -31.30
C GLU A 52 3.86 7.15 -30.16
N SER A 53 3.67 6.62 -28.95
CA SER A 53 4.45 7.02 -27.78
C SER A 53 4.71 5.85 -26.84
N LYS A 54 5.83 5.91 -26.12
CA LYS A 54 6.20 4.97 -25.06
C LYS A 54 6.63 5.78 -23.84
N ASN A 55 5.89 5.63 -22.73
CA ASN A 55 6.18 6.32 -21.47
C ASN A 55 6.53 5.32 -20.37
N ARG A 56 7.79 5.31 -19.93
CA ARG A 56 8.27 4.47 -18.84
C ARG A 56 7.88 5.06 -17.49
N VAL A 57 6.95 4.39 -16.82
CA VAL A 57 6.40 4.82 -15.52
C VAL A 57 7.07 4.11 -14.36
N LEU A 58 7.35 2.81 -14.45
CA LEU A 58 8.14 2.09 -13.45
C LEU A 58 9.51 1.73 -13.99
N ARG A 59 10.55 1.90 -13.15
CA ARG A 59 11.94 1.84 -13.56
C ARG A 59 12.75 0.97 -12.60
N ASP A 60 12.76 -0.34 -12.86
CA ASP A 60 13.57 -1.31 -12.10
C ASP A 60 13.22 -1.36 -10.60
N ILE A 61 11.94 -1.62 -10.29
CA ILE A 61 11.49 -1.78 -8.91
C ILE A 61 11.75 -3.21 -8.45
N SER A 62 12.44 -3.35 -7.32
CA SER A 62 12.59 -4.62 -6.60
C SER A 62 12.21 -4.41 -5.14
N VAL A 63 11.17 -5.12 -4.68
CA VAL A 63 10.66 -5.03 -3.30
C VAL A 63 9.91 -6.30 -2.91
N ASP A 64 10.11 -6.73 -1.67
CA ASP A 64 9.36 -7.83 -1.05
C ASP A 64 8.45 -7.27 0.04
N ILE A 65 7.25 -7.85 0.22
CA ILE A 65 6.30 -7.50 1.29
C ILE A 65 6.00 -8.75 2.10
N GLU A 66 6.17 -8.64 3.41
CA GLU A 66 5.94 -9.73 4.34
C GLU A 66 4.44 -9.91 4.63
N SER A 67 4.02 -11.17 4.85
CA SER A 67 2.65 -11.50 5.21
C SER A 67 2.26 -10.89 6.56
N GLY A 68 1.06 -10.29 6.65
CA GLY A 68 0.53 -9.67 7.86
C GLY A 68 1.12 -8.30 8.18
N SER A 69 2.05 -7.76 7.36
CA SER A 69 2.61 -6.42 7.57
C SER A 69 1.66 -5.31 7.11
N PHE A 70 1.78 -4.15 7.74
CA PHE A 70 1.15 -2.89 7.32
C PHE A 70 2.20 -2.01 6.65
N VAL A 71 2.16 -1.94 5.32
CA VAL A 71 3.11 -1.19 4.50
C VAL A 71 2.45 0.05 3.92
N VAL A 72 3.08 1.20 4.04
CA VAL A 72 2.61 2.44 3.42
C VAL A 72 3.50 2.84 2.26
N LEU A 73 2.89 3.13 1.12
CA LEU A 73 3.56 3.60 -0.08
C LEU A 73 3.29 5.08 -0.28
N LEU A 74 4.29 5.91 -0.04
CA LEU A 74 4.27 7.36 -0.20
C LEU A 74 4.89 7.80 -1.54
N GLY A 75 4.58 9.00 -1.97
CA GLY A 75 5.18 9.64 -3.15
C GLY A 75 4.27 10.71 -3.73
N HIS A 76 4.83 11.64 -4.48
CA HIS A 76 4.05 12.70 -5.15
C HIS A 76 3.17 12.12 -6.30
N ASN A 77 2.27 12.94 -6.83
CA ASN A 77 1.41 12.55 -7.95
C ASN A 77 2.28 12.26 -9.19
N GLY A 78 2.02 11.13 -9.87
CA GLY A 78 2.80 10.71 -11.02
C GLY A 78 4.09 9.94 -10.70
N SER A 79 4.42 9.68 -9.42
CA SER A 79 5.60 8.88 -9.05
C SER A 79 5.50 7.39 -9.42
N GLY A 80 4.31 6.89 -9.80
CA GLY A 80 4.10 5.50 -10.24
C GLY A 80 3.36 4.61 -9.24
N LYS A 81 2.91 5.11 -8.08
CA LYS A 81 2.25 4.34 -7.00
C LYS A 81 1.06 3.50 -7.48
N SER A 82 0.07 4.13 -8.11
CA SER A 82 -1.12 3.41 -8.61
C SER A 82 -0.77 2.43 -9.75
N THR A 83 0.29 2.70 -10.52
CA THR A 83 0.79 1.75 -11.51
C THR A 83 1.39 0.53 -10.80
N LEU A 84 2.21 0.70 -9.78
CA LEU A 84 2.70 -0.39 -8.95
C LEU A 84 1.56 -1.17 -8.32
N ALA A 85 0.59 -0.49 -7.66
CA ALA A 85 -0.58 -1.11 -7.06
C ALA A 85 -1.32 -2.07 -8.01
N ARG A 86 -1.53 -1.65 -9.25
CA ARG A 86 -2.21 -2.46 -10.27
C ARG A 86 -1.43 -3.71 -10.71
N HIS A 87 -0.11 -3.73 -10.53
CA HIS A 87 0.69 -4.94 -10.73
C HIS A 87 0.52 -5.92 -9.57
N LEU A 88 0.29 -5.42 -8.34
CA LEU A 88 0.10 -6.25 -7.16
C LEU A 88 -1.25 -7.01 -7.13
N ASN A 89 -2.16 -6.70 -8.06
CA ASN A 89 -3.43 -7.40 -8.24
C ASN A 89 -3.59 -7.99 -9.66
N ALA A 90 -2.51 -8.08 -10.44
CA ALA A 90 -2.50 -8.51 -11.84
C ALA A 90 -3.51 -7.76 -12.74
N LEU A 91 -3.81 -6.48 -12.45
CA LEU A 91 -4.56 -5.59 -13.33
C LEU A 91 -3.67 -5.03 -14.45
N LEU A 92 -2.37 -4.91 -14.19
CA LEU A 92 -1.34 -4.61 -15.18
C LEU A 92 -0.31 -5.73 -15.18
N GLN A 93 0.30 -5.96 -16.34
CA GLN A 93 1.40 -6.89 -16.50
C GLN A 93 2.73 -6.16 -16.61
N PRO A 94 3.82 -6.69 -16.04
CA PRO A 94 5.16 -6.16 -16.23
C PRO A 94 5.54 -6.10 -17.70
N THR A 95 6.13 -4.99 -18.15
CA THR A 95 6.81 -4.93 -19.43
C THR A 95 8.10 -5.77 -19.38
N GLU A 96 8.86 -5.62 -18.27
CA GLU A 96 10.05 -6.41 -17.96
C GLU A 96 10.05 -6.71 -16.44
N GLY A 97 10.83 -7.71 -16.00
CA GLY A 97 10.84 -8.16 -14.61
C GLY A 97 9.69 -9.09 -14.27
N THR A 98 9.49 -9.40 -13.00
CA THR A 98 8.45 -10.33 -12.51
C THR A 98 7.79 -9.81 -11.25
N VAL A 99 6.51 -10.15 -11.07
CA VAL A 99 5.74 -9.90 -9.84
C VAL A 99 5.05 -11.20 -9.43
N TRP A 100 5.27 -11.59 -8.19
CA TRP A 100 4.73 -12.82 -7.60
C TRP A 100 3.84 -12.46 -6.42
N ILE A 101 2.66 -13.05 -6.36
CA ILE A 101 1.68 -12.86 -5.29
C ILE A 101 1.39 -14.23 -4.69
N ASP A 102 1.81 -14.47 -3.46
CA ASP A 102 1.72 -15.77 -2.77
C ASP A 102 2.20 -16.94 -3.64
N GLY A 103 3.31 -16.73 -4.37
CA GLY A 103 3.91 -17.74 -5.25
C GLY A 103 3.28 -17.86 -6.64
N HIS A 104 2.28 -17.03 -6.99
CA HIS A 104 1.65 -16.98 -8.31
C HIS A 104 2.25 -15.87 -9.18
N ASP A 105 2.66 -16.20 -10.41
CA ASP A 105 3.23 -15.22 -11.36
C ASP A 105 2.12 -14.40 -12.03
N THR A 106 2.17 -13.08 -11.89
CA THR A 106 1.20 -12.16 -12.53
C THR A 106 1.20 -12.21 -14.05
N LYS A 107 2.24 -12.73 -14.69
CA LYS A 107 2.30 -12.96 -16.15
C LYS A 107 1.47 -14.16 -16.59
N ASN A 108 1.21 -15.11 -15.70
CA ASN A 108 0.40 -16.29 -16.01
C ASN A 108 -1.08 -15.97 -15.88
N GLN A 109 -1.78 -15.81 -17.00
CA GLN A 109 -3.22 -15.49 -17.01
C GLN A 109 -4.09 -16.54 -16.30
N GLN A 110 -3.66 -17.80 -16.27
CA GLN A 110 -4.40 -18.86 -15.61
C GLN A 110 -4.42 -18.72 -14.08
N GLU A 111 -3.46 -17.97 -13.52
CA GLU A 111 -3.33 -17.72 -12.07
C GLU A 111 -4.02 -16.43 -11.62
N TRP A 112 -4.52 -15.58 -12.54
CA TRP A 112 -5.09 -14.29 -12.19
C TRP A 112 -6.27 -14.36 -11.20
N LEU A 113 -7.08 -15.42 -11.28
CA LEU A 113 -8.18 -15.59 -10.33
C LEU A 113 -7.64 -15.81 -8.91
N GLU A 114 -6.64 -16.66 -8.75
CA GLU A 114 -6.02 -16.92 -7.44
C GLU A 114 -5.27 -15.68 -6.91
N ILE A 115 -4.58 -14.95 -7.78
CA ILE A 115 -3.93 -13.68 -7.43
C ILE A 115 -4.96 -12.68 -6.91
N ARG A 116 -6.11 -12.52 -7.58
CA ARG A 116 -7.16 -11.57 -7.18
C ARG A 116 -7.94 -12.00 -5.94
N LYS A 117 -7.99 -13.29 -5.66
CA LYS A 117 -8.50 -13.81 -4.38
C LYS A 117 -7.53 -13.48 -3.24
N THR A 118 -6.23 -13.62 -3.49
CA THR A 118 -5.18 -13.37 -2.50
C THR A 118 -4.99 -11.88 -2.23
N ALA A 119 -4.89 -11.05 -3.27
CA ALA A 119 -4.66 -9.62 -3.18
C ALA A 119 -5.86 -8.83 -3.69
N GLY A 120 -6.75 -8.43 -2.79
CA GLY A 120 -7.89 -7.56 -3.08
C GLY A 120 -7.45 -6.11 -3.26
N MET A 121 -8.12 -5.35 -4.13
CA MET A 121 -7.81 -3.95 -4.39
C MET A 121 -9.01 -3.05 -4.12
N VAL A 122 -8.79 -1.99 -3.37
CA VAL A 122 -9.74 -0.92 -3.09
C VAL A 122 -9.28 0.34 -3.82
N PHE A 123 -10.16 0.92 -4.64
CA PHE A 123 -9.83 2.08 -5.46
C PHE A 123 -10.14 3.40 -4.75
N GLN A 124 -9.54 4.48 -5.24
CA GLN A 124 -9.69 5.84 -4.73
C GLN A 124 -11.15 6.30 -4.67
N ASN A 125 -11.93 6.02 -5.72
CA ASN A 125 -13.34 6.40 -5.78
C ASN A 125 -14.24 5.17 -5.59
N PRO A 126 -14.96 5.06 -4.45
CA PRO A 126 -15.85 3.94 -4.19
C PRO A 126 -17.03 3.85 -5.17
N ASP A 127 -17.47 4.96 -5.77
CA ASP A 127 -18.55 4.94 -6.77
C ASP A 127 -18.18 4.17 -8.04
N ASN A 128 -16.90 4.01 -8.33
CA ASN A 128 -16.42 3.19 -9.45
C ASN A 128 -16.33 1.70 -9.11
N GLN A 129 -16.46 1.34 -7.83
CA GLN A 129 -16.32 -0.02 -7.33
C GLN A 129 -17.67 -0.63 -6.94
N ILE A 130 -18.54 0.16 -6.31
CA ILE A 130 -19.87 -0.26 -5.88
C ILE A 130 -20.81 -0.35 -7.10
N ILE A 131 -21.40 -1.52 -7.32
CA ILE A 131 -22.22 -1.81 -8.50
C ILE A 131 -23.67 -2.19 -8.17
N ALA A 132 -23.93 -2.74 -6.97
CA ALA A 132 -25.25 -3.17 -6.58
C ALA A 132 -26.13 -2.04 -6.03
N SER A 133 -27.44 -2.24 -6.03
CA SER A 133 -28.42 -1.29 -5.50
C SER A 133 -28.62 -1.40 -3.99
N VAL A 134 -28.17 -2.49 -3.39
CA VAL A 134 -28.24 -2.80 -1.96
C VAL A 134 -26.85 -3.18 -1.45
N VAL A 135 -26.51 -2.70 -0.27
CA VAL A 135 -25.17 -2.90 0.34
C VAL A 135 -24.81 -4.38 0.46
N GLU A 136 -25.69 -5.22 0.99
CA GLU A 136 -25.39 -6.65 1.16
C GLU A 136 -25.16 -7.39 -0.15
N GLU A 137 -25.87 -6.99 -1.22
CA GLU A 137 -25.69 -7.56 -2.55
C GLU A 137 -24.34 -7.17 -3.14
N ASP A 138 -23.89 -5.93 -2.89
CA ASP A 138 -22.59 -5.46 -3.34
C ASP A 138 -21.44 -6.22 -2.65
N VAL A 139 -21.55 -6.42 -1.34
CA VAL A 139 -20.56 -7.18 -0.55
C VAL A 139 -20.57 -8.67 -0.93
N ALA A 140 -21.72 -9.22 -1.32
CA ALA A 140 -21.85 -10.60 -1.77
C ALA A 140 -21.25 -10.86 -3.16
N PHE A 141 -21.13 -9.83 -4.00
CA PHE A 141 -20.74 -9.95 -5.41
C PHE A 141 -19.39 -10.65 -5.62
N GLY A 142 -18.39 -10.33 -4.79
CA GLY A 142 -17.07 -10.98 -4.86
C GLY A 142 -17.14 -12.48 -4.59
N PRO A 143 -17.64 -12.91 -3.43
CA PRO A 143 -17.83 -14.33 -3.09
C PRO A 143 -18.71 -15.10 -4.09
N GLU A 144 -19.76 -14.48 -4.62
CA GLU A 144 -20.61 -15.12 -5.67
C GLU A 144 -19.80 -15.45 -6.92
N ASN A 145 -19.00 -14.50 -7.41
CA ASN A 145 -18.12 -14.71 -8.57
C ASN A 145 -17.03 -15.75 -8.32
N MET A 146 -16.67 -15.99 -7.05
CA MET A 146 -15.73 -17.02 -6.65
C MET A 146 -16.39 -18.41 -6.52
N GLY A 147 -17.70 -18.51 -6.67
CA GLY A 147 -18.47 -19.75 -6.54
C GLY A 147 -18.60 -20.24 -5.10
N VAL A 148 -18.56 -19.34 -4.12
CA VAL A 148 -18.77 -19.67 -2.71
C VAL A 148 -20.23 -20.12 -2.50
N PRO A 149 -20.51 -21.15 -1.67
CA PRO A 149 -21.87 -21.58 -1.37
C PRO A 149 -22.72 -20.47 -0.74
N THR A 150 -24.00 -20.37 -1.14
CA THR A 150 -24.89 -19.26 -0.74
C THR A 150 -24.97 -19.06 0.78
N GLU A 151 -25.04 -20.14 1.57
CA GLU A 151 -25.09 -20.02 3.03
C GLU A 151 -23.80 -19.39 3.61
N GLU A 152 -22.66 -19.75 3.06
CA GLU A 152 -21.37 -19.19 3.44
C GLU A 152 -21.23 -17.73 3.01
N ILE A 153 -21.75 -17.36 1.82
CA ILE A 153 -21.75 -15.97 1.34
C ILE A 153 -22.38 -15.05 2.38
N TRP A 154 -23.58 -15.37 2.87
CA TRP A 154 -24.28 -14.52 3.83
C TRP A 154 -23.58 -14.43 5.19
N GLN A 155 -22.86 -15.48 5.60
CA GLN A 155 -22.01 -15.44 6.80
C GLN A 155 -20.84 -14.50 6.60
N ARG A 156 -20.16 -14.59 5.45
CA ARG A 156 -19.03 -13.69 5.08
C ARG A 156 -19.47 -12.24 4.98
N VAL A 157 -20.61 -11.97 4.32
CA VAL A 157 -21.21 -10.62 4.21
C VAL A 157 -21.48 -10.04 5.59
N ALA A 158 -22.14 -10.80 6.48
CA ALA A 158 -22.44 -10.32 7.84
C ALA A 158 -21.17 -9.98 8.62
N LYS A 159 -20.16 -10.88 8.61
CA LYS A 159 -18.87 -10.66 9.28
C LYS A 159 -18.11 -9.47 8.70
N SER A 160 -18.07 -9.35 7.37
CA SER A 160 -17.35 -8.26 6.71
C SER A 160 -17.98 -6.89 6.97
N LEU A 161 -19.32 -6.80 7.01
CA LEU A 161 -20.01 -5.57 7.38
C LEU A 161 -19.81 -5.21 8.86
N GLU A 162 -19.72 -6.20 9.75
CA GLU A 162 -19.42 -6.00 11.17
C GLU A 162 -18.00 -5.45 11.35
N SER A 163 -17.01 -6.02 10.67
CA SER A 163 -15.59 -5.62 10.81
C SER A 163 -15.31 -4.18 10.39
N VAL A 164 -16.18 -3.57 9.57
CA VAL A 164 -16.08 -2.16 9.15
C VAL A 164 -17.18 -1.27 9.74
N ASP A 165 -17.93 -1.72 10.76
CA ASP A 165 -19.02 -1.00 11.44
C ASP A 165 -20.16 -0.55 10.48
N MET A 166 -20.50 -1.39 9.49
CA MET A 166 -21.52 -1.09 8.48
C MET A 166 -22.77 -1.99 8.56
N THR A 167 -22.92 -2.81 9.61
CA THR A 167 -24.05 -3.75 9.75
C THR A 167 -25.41 -3.08 9.68
N VAL A 168 -25.56 -1.88 10.27
CA VAL A 168 -26.84 -1.14 10.27
C VAL A 168 -27.26 -0.65 8.87
N TYR A 169 -26.34 -0.58 7.93
CA TYR A 169 -26.56 -0.15 6.56
C TYR A 169 -26.77 -1.31 5.59
N ARG A 170 -26.79 -2.55 6.06
CA ARG A 170 -26.85 -3.79 5.27
C ARG A 170 -27.89 -3.75 4.16
N TYR A 171 -29.10 -3.27 4.46
CA TYR A 171 -30.23 -3.22 3.54
C TYR A 171 -30.44 -1.84 2.89
N HIS A 172 -29.48 -0.93 3.05
CA HIS A 172 -29.56 0.41 2.47
C HIS A 172 -29.05 0.43 1.03
N SER A 173 -29.53 1.44 0.30
CA SER A 173 -28.92 1.75 -1.01
C SER A 173 -27.60 2.49 -0.81
N PRO A 174 -26.50 2.07 -1.48
CA PRO A 174 -25.23 2.77 -1.43
C PRO A 174 -25.31 4.23 -1.82
N ASN A 175 -26.24 4.59 -2.71
CA ASN A 175 -26.43 5.98 -3.16
C ASN A 175 -26.87 6.96 -2.04
N LYS A 176 -27.34 6.45 -0.91
CA LYS A 176 -27.75 7.25 0.26
C LYS A 176 -26.67 7.40 1.32
N LEU A 177 -25.48 6.87 1.06
CA LEU A 177 -24.38 6.80 2.01
C LEU A 177 -23.34 7.89 1.75
N SER A 178 -22.65 8.32 2.80
CA SER A 178 -21.50 9.21 2.70
C SER A 178 -20.32 8.54 1.98
N GLY A 179 -19.36 9.34 1.50
CA GLY A 179 -18.15 8.80 0.86
C GLY A 179 -17.38 7.82 1.76
N GLY A 180 -17.20 8.14 3.04
CA GLY A 180 -16.54 7.25 4.01
C GLY A 180 -17.32 5.95 4.25
N GLN A 181 -18.65 6.01 4.30
CA GLN A 181 -19.49 4.81 4.41
C GLN A 181 -19.39 3.94 3.15
N LYS A 182 -19.43 4.54 1.97
CA LYS A 182 -19.21 3.80 0.70
C LYS A 182 -17.84 3.14 0.65
N GLN A 183 -16.80 3.85 1.11
CA GLN A 183 -15.44 3.29 1.15
C GLN A 183 -15.35 2.08 2.08
N ARG A 184 -15.97 2.15 3.26
CA ARG A 184 -16.04 1.00 4.18
C ARG A 184 -16.81 -0.18 3.58
N ILE A 185 -17.86 0.07 2.79
CA ILE A 185 -18.55 -1.00 2.04
C ILE A 185 -17.64 -1.61 0.97
N ALA A 186 -16.90 -0.79 0.22
CA ALA A 186 -15.93 -1.29 -0.75
C ALA A 186 -14.85 -2.18 -0.09
N ILE A 187 -14.40 -1.80 1.11
CA ILE A 187 -13.49 -2.62 1.94
C ILE A 187 -14.18 -3.93 2.38
N ALA A 188 -15.44 -3.86 2.85
CA ALA A 188 -16.20 -5.05 3.24
C ALA A 188 -16.37 -6.03 2.07
N GLY A 189 -16.63 -5.53 0.85
CA GLY A 189 -16.72 -6.34 -0.36
C GLY A 189 -15.42 -7.11 -0.66
N ILE A 190 -14.28 -6.47 -0.48
CA ILE A 190 -12.98 -7.14 -0.60
C ILE A 190 -12.78 -8.16 0.53
N MET A 191 -13.10 -7.79 1.78
CA MET A 191 -12.96 -8.68 2.94
C MET A 191 -13.83 -9.93 2.86
N ALA A 192 -15.02 -9.84 2.26
CA ALA A 192 -15.90 -11.00 2.05
C ALA A 192 -15.26 -12.08 1.15
N MET A 193 -14.29 -11.72 0.34
CA MET A 193 -13.48 -12.64 -0.48
C MET A 193 -12.41 -13.38 0.34
N HIS A 194 -12.17 -13.00 1.61
CA HIS A 194 -11.13 -13.52 2.50
C HIS A 194 -9.71 -13.37 1.92
N PRO A 195 -9.28 -12.16 1.52
CA PRO A 195 -7.98 -11.96 0.95
C PRO A 195 -6.88 -12.06 2.02
N SER A 196 -5.69 -12.51 1.63
CA SER A 196 -4.50 -12.47 2.50
C SER A 196 -3.81 -11.11 2.45
N CYS A 197 -4.09 -10.33 1.41
CA CYS A 197 -3.53 -8.98 1.19
C CYS A 197 -4.61 -8.02 0.68
N MET A 198 -4.56 -6.77 1.15
CA MET A 198 -5.42 -5.69 0.68
C MET A 198 -4.55 -4.52 0.21
N VAL A 199 -4.76 -4.09 -1.03
CA VAL A 199 -4.12 -2.91 -1.62
C VAL A 199 -5.13 -1.77 -1.67
N LEU A 200 -4.87 -0.67 -0.95
CA LEU A 200 -5.73 0.52 -0.90
C LEU A 200 -5.07 1.63 -1.71
N ASP A 201 -5.57 1.90 -2.91
CA ASP A 201 -5.02 2.93 -3.80
C ASP A 201 -5.71 4.27 -3.54
N GLU A 202 -5.09 5.11 -2.68
CA GLU A 202 -5.61 6.42 -2.25
C GLU A 202 -7.05 6.36 -1.71
N ALA A 203 -7.41 5.28 -1.03
CA ALA A 203 -8.78 5.00 -0.57
C ALA A 203 -9.33 6.03 0.44
N THR A 204 -8.50 6.90 1.00
CA THR A 204 -8.86 7.94 1.96
C THR A 204 -8.88 9.35 1.37
N ALA A 205 -8.39 9.52 0.13
CA ALA A 205 -8.13 10.85 -0.46
C ALA A 205 -9.41 11.70 -0.66
N MET A 206 -10.56 11.07 -0.89
CA MET A 206 -11.83 11.76 -1.13
C MET A 206 -12.70 11.92 0.13
N LEU A 207 -12.17 11.57 1.30
CA LEU A 207 -12.91 11.55 2.55
C LEU A 207 -12.63 12.80 3.39
N ASP A 208 -13.64 13.22 4.14
CA ASP A 208 -13.47 14.20 5.21
C ASP A 208 -12.61 13.61 6.36
N PRO A 209 -12.08 14.44 7.26
CA PRO A 209 -11.19 13.95 8.33
C PRO A 209 -11.82 12.89 9.26
N ALA A 210 -13.14 12.92 9.45
CA ALA A 210 -13.83 11.92 10.26
C ALA A 210 -13.91 10.58 9.53
N GLY A 211 -14.41 10.58 8.29
CA GLY A 211 -14.49 9.38 7.45
C GLY A 211 -13.12 8.73 7.18
N ARG A 212 -12.07 9.56 7.06
CA ARG A 212 -10.70 9.06 6.93
C ARG A 212 -10.27 8.27 8.15
N ARG A 213 -10.47 8.80 9.36
CA ARG A 213 -10.15 8.10 10.61
C ARG A 213 -10.91 6.79 10.74
N GLU A 214 -12.22 6.80 10.47
CA GLU A 214 -13.06 5.58 10.53
C GLU A 214 -12.57 4.50 9.58
N VAL A 215 -12.17 4.85 8.35
CA VAL A 215 -11.60 3.89 7.38
C VAL A 215 -10.26 3.35 7.85
N LEU A 216 -9.34 4.22 8.31
CA LEU A 216 -8.04 3.79 8.80
C LEU A 216 -8.15 2.89 10.03
N GLU A 217 -9.03 3.23 10.98
CA GLU A 217 -9.30 2.40 12.16
C GLU A 217 -9.80 1.00 11.77
N ALA A 218 -10.72 0.92 10.79
CA ALA A 218 -11.19 -0.36 10.27
C ALA A 218 -10.04 -1.16 9.62
N VAL A 219 -9.22 -0.52 8.78
CA VAL A 219 -8.09 -1.17 8.09
C VAL A 219 -7.02 -1.63 9.09
N HIS A 220 -6.68 -0.82 10.09
CA HIS A 220 -5.76 -1.22 11.16
C HIS A 220 -6.30 -2.40 11.97
N ARG A 221 -7.61 -2.43 12.27
CA ARG A 221 -8.25 -3.55 12.95
C ARG A 221 -8.12 -4.84 12.14
N LEU A 222 -8.42 -4.80 10.84
CA LEU A 222 -8.26 -5.94 9.94
C LEU A 222 -6.82 -6.47 9.89
N ASN A 223 -5.83 -5.58 9.84
CA ASN A 223 -4.43 -5.99 9.89
C ASN A 223 -4.06 -6.62 11.24
N LYS A 224 -4.42 -6.00 12.36
CA LYS A 224 -4.03 -6.47 13.70
C LYS A 224 -4.76 -7.73 14.14
N GLU A 225 -6.06 -7.82 13.90
CA GLU A 225 -6.91 -8.91 14.38
C GLU A 225 -7.00 -10.07 13.38
N GLU A 226 -7.19 -9.78 12.09
CA GLU A 226 -7.35 -10.80 11.05
C GLU A 226 -6.03 -11.12 10.30
N LYS A 227 -4.93 -10.45 10.65
CA LYS A 227 -3.59 -10.63 10.04
C LYS A 227 -3.56 -10.43 8.52
N VAL A 228 -4.49 -9.66 7.99
CA VAL A 228 -4.48 -9.27 6.57
C VAL A 228 -3.28 -8.36 6.32
N THR A 229 -2.49 -8.66 5.30
CA THR A 229 -1.43 -7.75 4.84
C THR A 229 -2.07 -6.50 4.24
N VAL A 230 -1.61 -5.33 4.61
CA VAL A 230 -2.14 -4.07 4.09
C VAL A 230 -1.06 -3.31 3.36
N ILE A 231 -1.38 -2.86 2.14
CA ILE A 231 -0.57 -1.91 1.38
C ILE A 231 -1.42 -0.67 1.17
N LEU A 232 -1.13 0.37 1.95
CA LEU A 232 -1.83 1.64 1.89
C LEU A 232 -1.04 2.62 1.03
N ILE A 233 -1.61 3.04 -0.08
CA ILE A 233 -1.06 4.08 -0.93
C ILE A 233 -1.72 5.39 -0.56
N THR A 234 -0.93 6.37 -0.17
CA THR A 234 -1.42 7.67 0.26
C THR A 234 -0.40 8.78 -0.01
N HIS A 235 -0.88 10.01 0.02
CA HIS A 235 -0.06 11.23 0.07
C HIS A 235 -0.16 11.93 1.44
N HIS A 236 -0.85 11.33 2.41
CA HIS A 236 -0.98 11.83 3.77
C HIS A 236 0.06 11.19 4.69
N MET A 237 1.00 11.98 5.16
CA MET A 237 2.13 11.50 5.97
C MET A 237 1.68 10.92 7.32
N ASP A 238 0.62 11.48 7.91
CA ASP A 238 0.08 11.02 9.19
C ASP A 238 -0.47 9.58 9.11
N GLU A 239 -0.91 9.12 7.94
CA GLU A 239 -1.39 7.75 7.73
C GLU A 239 -0.26 6.70 7.77
N ALA A 240 0.99 7.14 7.65
CA ALA A 240 2.17 6.27 7.66
C ALA A 240 2.83 6.14 9.05
N VAL A 241 2.37 6.89 10.05
CA VAL A 241 3.01 6.94 11.37
C VAL A 241 2.96 5.58 12.08
N ASP A 242 1.85 4.86 11.95
CA ASP A 242 1.59 3.58 12.60
C ASP A 242 1.91 2.36 11.71
N ALA A 243 2.58 2.57 10.56
CA ALA A 243 2.97 1.50 9.66
C ALA A 243 4.17 0.69 10.20
N ASP A 244 4.27 -0.57 9.79
CA ASP A 244 5.47 -1.38 10.03
C ASP A 244 6.62 -0.95 9.12
N ARG A 245 6.29 -0.53 7.88
CA ARG A 245 7.26 -0.15 6.86
C ARG A 245 6.71 0.94 5.94
N VAL A 246 7.56 1.87 5.57
CA VAL A 246 7.26 2.96 4.65
C VAL A 246 8.17 2.86 3.43
N LEU A 247 7.54 2.82 2.27
CA LEU A 247 8.21 2.89 0.97
C LEU A 247 7.93 4.27 0.36
N VAL A 248 8.95 4.95 -0.10
CA VAL A 248 8.80 6.24 -0.79
C VAL A 248 9.13 6.07 -2.26
N MET A 249 8.19 6.40 -3.13
CA MET A 249 8.38 6.36 -4.59
C MET A 249 8.66 7.75 -5.16
N ASP A 250 9.70 7.82 -6.00
CA ASP A 250 9.98 8.98 -6.85
C ASP A 250 10.32 8.52 -8.27
N LYS A 251 9.73 9.17 -9.26
CA LYS A 251 10.02 8.97 -10.71
C LYS A 251 10.08 7.50 -11.14
N GLY A 252 9.18 6.69 -10.58
CA GLY A 252 9.05 5.27 -10.93
C GLY A 252 10.06 4.34 -10.25
N GLN A 253 10.73 4.80 -9.20
CA GLN A 253 11.67 4.02 -8.41
C GLN A 253 11.34 4.12 -6.90
N ILE A 254 11.81 3.16 -6.09
CA ILE A 254 11.78 3.27 -4.64
C ILE A 254 12.99 4.09 -4.21
N ALA A 255 12.72 5.32 -3.72
CA ALA A 255 13.73 6.26 -3.26
C ALA A 255 14.14 6.02 -1.80
N MET A 256 13.18 5.59 -0.95
CA MET A 256 13.44 5.26 0.45
C MET A 256 12.62 4.04 0.86
N ASP A 257 13.17 3.27 1.79
CA ASP A 257 12.60 2.06 2.35
C ASP A 257 13.06 1.93 3.81
N GLY A 258 12.14 1.83 4.74
CA GLY A 258 12.46 1.71 6.17
C GLY A 258 11.23 1.83 7.06
N THR A 259 11.46 1.83 8.36
CA THR A 259 10.41 2.12 9.36
C THR A 259 9.95 3.59 9.25
N PRO A 260 8.75 3.94 9.72
CA PRO A 260 8.30 5.33 9.76
C PRO A 260 9.34 6.27 10.40
N LYS A 261 9.95 5.85 11.50
CA LYS A 261 10.97 6.63 12.20
C LYS A 261 12.20 6.88 11.33
N GLU A 262 12.70 5.87 10.63
CA GLU A 262 13.87 5.99 9.75
C GLU A 262 13.59 6.89 8.56
N VAL A 263 12.44 6.75 7.93
CA VAL A 263 12.04 7.55 6.76
C VAL A 263 11.81 9.00 7.16
N PHE A 264 10.97 9.26 8.17
CA PHE A 264 10.62 10.63 8.57
C PHE A 264 11.71 11.37 9.36
N SER A 265 12.76 10.69 9.83
CA SER A 265 13.96 11.35 10.34
C SER A 265 14.77 12.06 9.24
N ARG A 266 14.58 11.70 7.98
CA ARG A 266 15.28 12.24 6.80
C ARG A 266 14.51 13.40 6.16
N VAL A 267 14.13 14.41 6.98
CA VAL A 267 13.25 15.53 6.59
C VAL A 267 13.74 16.24 5.33
N GLU A 268 15.02 16.61 5.26
CA GLU A 268 15.58 17.32 4.11
C GLU A 268 15.56 16.51 2.81
N GLU A 269 15.67 15.18 2.90
CA GLU A 269 15.60 14.31 1.74
C GLU A 269 14.18 14.18 1.24
N LEU A 270 13.18 14.04 2.15
CA LEU A 270 11.77 14.02 1.80
C LEU A 270 11.34 15.34 1.15
N GLN A 271 11.77 16.48 1.69
CA GLN A 271 11.50 17.79 1.08
C GLN A 271 12.09 17.93 -0.34
N LYS A 272 13.28 17.34 -0.61
CA LYS A 272 13.83 17.29 -1.98
C LYS A 272 13.01 16.41 -2.94
N LEU A 273 12.26 15.45 -2.40
CA LEU A 273 11.31 14.62 -3.14
C LEU A 273 9.91 15.25 -3.24
N GLU A 274 9.77 16.52 -2.84
CA GLU A 274 8.49 17.25 -2.82
C GLU A 274 7.45 16.56 -1.89
N LEU A 275 7.93 15.94 -0.81
CA LEU A 275 7.10 15.29 0.20
C LEU A 275 7.25 16.02 1.54
N ASP A 276 6.11 16.15 2.23
CA ASP A 276 6.08 16.65 3.59
C ASP A 276 6.47 15.55 4.59
N VAL A 277 6.50 15.91 5.86
CA VAL A 277 6.60 14.99 7.01
C VAL A 277 5.40 15.23 7.94
N PRO A 278 5.08 14.33 8.87
CA PRO A 278 4.06 14.60 9.89
C PRO A 278 4.33 15.93 10.60
N GLN A 279 3.28 16.72 10.86
CA GLN A 279 3.41 18.09 11.41
C GLN A 279 4.25 18.13 12.68
N ILE A 280 4.10 17.13 13.54
CA ILE A 280 4.87 17.05 14.78
C ILE A 280 6.36 16.78 14.53
N THR A 281 6.67 16.00 13.49
CA THR A 281 8.06 15.71 13.07
C THR A 281 8.71 16.97 12.53
N GLU A 282 8.00 17.75 11.73
CA GLU A 282 8.49 19.02 11.20
C GLU A 282 8.77 20.02 12.31
N LEU A 283 7.82 20.18 13.26
CA LEU A 283 8.00 21.05 14.43
C LEU A 283 9.22 20.64 15.26
N ALA A 284 9.38 19.34 15.53
CA ALA A 284 10.52 18.84 16.29
C ALA A 284 11.84 19.10 15.56
N TRP A 285 11.88 18.88 14.25
CA TRP A 285 13.04 19.16 13.43
C TRP A 285 13.40 20.64 13.41
N GLN A 286 12.44 21.56 13.22
CA GLN A 286 12.67 23.00 13.26
C GLN A 286 13.22 23.47 14.62
N LEU A 287 12.67 22.99 15.72
CA LEU A 287 13.16 23.32 17.07
C LEU A 287 14.58 22.77 17.30
N LYS A 288 14.86 21.57 16.77
CA LYS A 288 16.21 21.00 16.83
C LYS A 288 17.24 21.86 16.06
N GLN A 289 16.88 22.38 14.89
CA GLN A 289 17.73 23.32 14.13
C GLN A 289 18.00 24.61 14.90
N GLN A 290 17.12 25.03 15.81
CA GLN A 290 17.30 26.17 16.71
C GLN A 290 18.09 25.80 17.98
N GLY A 291 18.64 24.59 18.07
CA GLY A 291 19.50 24.16 19.17
C GLY A 291 18.77 23.48 20.34
N MET A 292 17.48 23.08 20.15
CA MET A 292 16.80 22.28 21.15
C MET A 292 17.27 20.81 21.05
N PRO A 293 17.63 20.13 22.16
CA PRO A 293 18.17 18.77 22.12
C PRO A 293 17.06 17.71 21.98
N LEU A 294 16.28 17.77 20.89
CA LEU A 294 15.24 16.80 20.54
C LEU A 294 15.82 15.65 19.71
N SER A 295 15.25 14.46 19.84
CA SER A 295 15.61 13.30 19.02
C SER A 295 15.09 13.44 17.59
N ASP A 296 15.67 12.69 16.65
CA ASP A 296 15.18 12.61 15.27
C ASP A 296 13.99 11.63 15.18
N GLY A 297 13.11 11.91 14.22
CA GLY A 297 11.99 11.01 13.91
C GLY A 297 10.97 10.93 15.04
N ILE A 298 10.62 12.04 15.66
CA ILE A 298 9.47 12.15 16.57
C ILE A 298 8.22 12.13 15.69
N LEU A 299 7.36 11.11 15.88
CA LEU A 299 6.20 10.86 15.04
C LEU A 299 4.87 11.22 15.72
N THR A 300 4.83 11.26 17.06
CA THR A 300 3.61 11.48 17.82
C THR A 300 3.72 12.65 18.78
N GLN A 301 2.57 13.27 19.08
CA GLN A 301 2.50 14.40 20.03
C GLN A 301 2.91 13.97 21.43
N GLU A 302 2.53 12.77 21.87
CA GLU A 302 2.88 12.22 23.17
C GLU A 302 4.39 12.12 23.33
N ARG A 303 5.07 11.60 22.32
CA ARG A 303 6.54 11.49 22.33
C ARG A 303 7.22 12.85 22.37
N PHE A 304 6.70 13.80 21.59
CA PHE A 304 7.19 15.16 21.56
C PHE A 304 7.05 15.85 22.93
N ILE A 305 5.87 15.75 23.59
CA ILE A 305 5.61 16.31 24.90
C ILE A 305 6.55 15.69 25.94
N GLN A 306 6.72 14.36 25.95
CA GLN A 306 7.63 13.67 26.86
C GLN A 306 9.07 14.19 26.76
N GLU A 307 9.58 14.38 25.55
CA GLU A 307 10.94 14.91 25.37
C GLU A 307 11.05 16.37 25.80
N LEU A 308 10.04 17.20 25.52
CA LEU A 308 10.00 18.58 26.00
C LEU A 308 10.00 18.66 27.53
N GLU A 309 9.20 17.87 28.22
CA GLU A 309 9.16 17.84 29.68
C GLU A 309 10.51 17.45 30.27
N GLN A 310 11.19 16.45 29.69
CA GLN A 310 12.52 16.06 30.12
C GLN A 310 13.54 17.21 29.98
N ILE A 311 13.52 17.90 28.84
CA ILE A 311 14.39 19.05 28.60
C ILE A 311 14.14 20.18 29.61
N LEU A 312 12.88 20.50 29.89
CA LEU A 312 12.51 21.55 30.83
C LEU A 312 12.92 21.19 32.27
N GLN A 313 12.73 19.92 32.70
CA GLN A 313 13.16 19.45 34.00
C GLN A 313 14.67 19.53 34.20
N HIS A 314 15.44 19.18 33.17
CA HIS A 314 16.90 19.31 33.22
C HIS A 314 17.37 20.78 33.30
N ARG A 315 16.73 21.70 32.58
CA ARG A 315 17.03 23.13 32.65
C ARG A 315 16.62 23.72 34.00
N GLY A 316 15.51 23.32 34.59
CA GLY A 316 15.06 23.78 35.90
C GLY A 316 15.99 23.35 37.05
N ARG A 317 16.57 22.16 37.01
CA ARG A 317 17.56 21.67 37.99
C ARG A 317 18.91 22.39 37.86
N GLY A 318 19.30 22.79 36.65
CA GLY A 318 20.53 23.56 36.44
C GLY A 318 20.47 24.98 36.97
N MET A 319 19.28 25.60 37.10
CA MET A 319 19.10 26.93 37.68
C MET A 319 19.07 26.94 39.23
N GLN A 320 18.62 25.85 39.86
CA GLN A 320 18.62 25.74 41.36
C GLN A 320 20.01 25.53 41.93
N GLY A 321 20.95 24.92 41.19
CA GLY A 321 22.32 24.72 41.66
C GLY A 321 23.21 25.97 41.65
N VAL A 322 22.77 27.09 41.07
CA VAL A 322 23.53 28.36 41.02
C VAL A 322 23.11 29.31 42.15
N THR A 323 21.95 29.13 42.77
CA THR A 323 21.47 29.97 43.89
C THR A 323 21.93 29.50 45.26
N ASP A 324 22.48 28.31 45.39
CA ASP A 324 23.01 27.81 46.68
C ASP A 324 24.51 28.03 46.87
N SER A 325 25.15 28.80 45.99
CA SER A 325 26.60 29.09 46.00
C SER A 325 26.92 30.61 46.15
N ILE A 326 26.00 31.42 46.77
CA ILE A 326 26.29 32.82 47.10
C ILE A 326 26.13 33.01 48.61
#